data_b2e6670b721ebd93ea277d75a7484496
#
_entry.id   b2e6670b721ebd93ea277d75a7484496
#
_cell.length_a   1.000
_cell.length_b   1.000
_cell.length_c   1.000
_cell.angle_alpha   90.00
_cell.angle_beta   90.00
_cell.angle_gamma   90.00
#
_symmetry.space_group_name_H-M   'P 1'
#
loop_
_entity.id
_entity.type
_entity.pdbx_description
1 polymer ?
#
loop_
_entity_poly.entity_id
_entity_poly.type
_entity_poly.pdbx_seq_one_letter_code
_entity_poly.pdbx_strand_id
1 'polypeptide(L)'
;MAVTTLYHFCCDRDMPGIRSQGITKGEIVGEKQNKFGKWGRVEFLGWQWLTYDKNRDRQSWATRKLIKYSRTEYRFTVEIPEKEVSQLYDRDRLAEEIPGTERLFDGWAGSENWVVYRGKIPKYWLKKLEHWNKEKQLWEEVKLR
;
A
#
# COMPACT_ATOMS: atom_id res chain seq x y z
N MET A 1 8.23 22.38 5.33
CA MET A 1 7.10 22.05 4.47
C MET A 1 6.36 20.84 5.02
N ALA A 2 5.04 20.86 4.93
CA ALA A 2 4.24 19.75 5.40
C ALA A 2 4.35 18.55 4.46
N VAL A 3 4.47 17.38 5.05
CA VAL A 3 4.43 16.10 4.31
C VAL A 3 3.50 15.17 5.05
N THR A 4 2.94 14.19 4.34
CA THR A 4 2.15 13.13 4.94
C THR A 4 3.00 11.87 4.98
N THR A 5 3.21 11.35 6.18
CA THR A 5 4.03 10.15 6.40
C THR A 5 3.14 8.91 6.39
N LEU A 6 3.48 8.00 5.52
CA LEU A 6 2.77 6.73 5.34
C LEU A 6 3.79 5.59 5.27
N TYR A 7 3.29 4.36 5.32
CA TYR A 7 4.14 3.18 5.33
C TYR A 7 3.69 2.20 4.27
N HIS A 8 4.66 1.51 3.68
CA HIS A 8 4.41 0.45 2.71
C HIS A 8 5.16 -0.81 3.16
N PHE A 9 4.41 -1.87 3.43
CA PHE A 9 4.99 -3.16 3.80
C PHE A 9 5.14 -4.03 2.58
N CYS A 10 6.24 -4.76 2.49
CA CYS A 10 6.47 -5.67 1.38
C CYS A 10 7.32 -6.87 1.78
N CYS A 11 7.38 -7.85 0.90
CA CYS A 11 8.22 -9.04 1.08
C CYS A 11 9.60 -8.84 0.47
N ASP A 12 10.48 -9.81 0.71
CA ASP A 12 11.83 -9.83 0.18
C ASP A 12 11.88 -9.77 -1.36
N ARG A 13 10.89 -10.36 -2.01
CA ARG A 13 10.82 -10.39 -3.48
C ARG A 13 10.57 -9.02 -4.09
N ASP A 14 9.76 -8.21 -3.45
CA ASP A 14 9.36 -6.91 -3.98
C ASP A 14 10.30 -5.77 -3.56
N MET A 15 11.01 -5.93 -2.45
CA MET A 15 11.81 -4.86 -1.86
C MET A 15 12.87 -4.29 -2.83
N PRO A 16 13.67 -5.11 -3.53
CA PRO A 16 14.71 -4.54 -4.41
C PRO A 16 14.15 -3.67 -5.53
N GLY A 17 13.02 -4.07 -6.12
CA GLY A 17 12.37 -3.29 -7.17
C GLY A 17 11.84 -1.96 -6.65
N ILE A 18 11.21 -1.98 -5.48
CA ILE A 18 10.68 -0.76 -4.86
C ILE A 18 11.83 0.18 -4.50
N ARG A 19 12.89 -0.34 -3.89
CA ARG A 19 14.06 0.46 -3.52
C ARG A 19 14.68 1.18 -4.72
N SER A 20 14.74 0.52 -5.87
CA SER A 20 15.37 1.08 -7.07
C SER A 20 14.44 1.95 -7.91
N GLN A 21 13.15 1.66 -7.96
CA GLN A 21 12.21 2.29 -8.89
C GLN A 21 11.06 3.06 -8.23
N GLY A 22 10.86 2.90 -6.92
CA GLY A 22 9.70 3.42 -6.22
C GLY A 22 8.55 2.41 -6.21
N ILE A 23 7.40 2.82 -5.71
CA ILE A 23 6.21 1.96 -5.62
C ILE A 23 5.37 2.21 -6.86
N THR A 24 5.41 1.29 -7.83
CA THR A 24 4.87 1.54 -9.17
C THR A 24 3.91 0.45 -9.68
N LYS A 25 3.87 -0.71 -9.03
CA LYS A 25 3.16 -1.89 -9.54
C LYS A 25 1.89 -2.23 -8.78
N GLY A 26 1.37 -1.28 -8.00
CA GLY A 26 0.15 -1.51 -7.26
C GLY A 26 -1.09 -1.55 -8.14
N GLU A 27 -2.08 -2.27 -7.66
CA GLU A 27 -3.37 -2.39 -8.33
C GLU A 27 -4.49 -2.51 -7.31
N ILE A 28 -5.69 -2.17 -7.73
CA ILE A 28 -6.90 -2.38 -6.95
C ILE A 28 -7.93 -3.08 -7.84
N VAL A 29 -8.85 -3.80 -7.20
CA VAL A 29 -9.95 -4.46 -7.89
C VAL A 29 -11.24 -3.70 -7.58
N GLY A 30 -11.93 -3.29 -8.61
CA GLY A 30 -13.22 -2.62 -8.48
C GLY A 30 -14.20 -3.14 -9.53
N GLU A 31 -15.26 -2.41 -9.74
CA GLU A 31 -16.29 -2.77 -10.69
C GLU A 31 -16.38 -1.73 -11.81
N LYS A 32 -16.63 -2.21 -13.02
CA LYS A 32 -16.84 -1.36 -14.18
C LYS A 32 -18.01 -1.90 -15.00
N GLN A 33 -18.82 -0.99 -15.49
CA GLN A 33 -19.93 -1.32 -16.36
C GLN A 33 -19.42 -1.46 -17.81
N ASN A 34 -19.80 -2.56 -18.48
CA ASN A 34 -19.45 -2.76 -19.88
C ASN A 34 -20.44 -2.01 -20.79
N LYS A 35 -20.22 -2.09 -22.11
CA LYS A 35 -21.06 -1.42 -23.10
C LYS A 35 -22.54 -1.89 -23.10
N PHE A 36 -22.81 -3.04 -22.51
CA PHE A 36 -24.17 -3.57 -22.38
C PHE A 36 -24.81 -3.27 -21.03
N GLY A 37 -24.18 -2.43 -20.21
CA GLY A 37 -24.67 -2.07 -18.89
C GLY A 37 -24.44 -3.11 -17.80
N LYS A 38 -23.70 -4.17 -18.08
CA LYS A 38 -23.39 -5.18 -17.08
C LYS A 38 -22.15 -4.82 -16.27
N TRP A 39 -22.25 -4.96 -14.95
CA TRP A 39 -21.13 -4.74 -14.02
C TRP A 39 -20.26 -5.99 -13.93
N GLY A 40 -18.95 -5.79 -13.91
CA GLY A 40 -17.98 -6.86 -13.73
C GLY A 40 -16.74 -6.36 -13.01
N ARG A 41 -16.01 -7.30 -12.41
CA ARG A 41 -14.77 -7.00 -11.68
C ARG A 41 -13.65 -6.70 -12.68
N VAL A 42 -12.92 -5.63 -12.40
CA VAL A 42 -11.79 -5.17 -13.24
C VAL A 42 -10.63 -4.75 -12.34
N GLU A 43 -9.41 -5.07 -12.77
CA GLU A 43 -8.20 -4.59 -12.11
C GLU A 43 -7.85 -3.21 -12.64
N PHE A 44 -7.58 -2.29 -11.73
CA PHE A 44 -7.14 -0.93 -12.04
C PHE A 44 -5.68 -0.79 -11.61
N LEU A 45 -4.80 -0.56 -12.56
CA LEU A 45 -3.37 -0.41 -12.31
C LEU A 45 -3.04 1.03 -11.93
N GLY A 46 -1.90 1.22 -11.26
CA GLY A 46 -1.40 2.54 -10.89
C GLY A 46 -1.99 3.07 -9.60
N TRP A 47 -2.45 2.19 -8.73
CA TRP A 47 -2.93 2.53 -7.40
C TRP A 47 -2.06 1.82 -6.36
N GLN A 48 -1.39 2.58 -5.52
CA GLN A 48 -0.42 2.04 -4.57
C GLN A 48 -1.00 2.02 -3.16
N TRP A 49 -0.95 0.84 -2.51
CA TRP A 49 -1.45 0.66 -1.14
C TRP A 49 -0.46 1.21 -0.12
N LEU A 50 -0.97 2.01 0.80
CA LEU A 50 -0.21 2.59 1.91
C LEU A 50 -1.03 2.50 3.19
N THR A 51 -0.37 2.69 4.34
CA THR A 51 -1.05 2.73 5.63
C THR A 51 -0.47 3.83 6.51
N TYR A 52 -1.32 4.45 7.32
CA TYR A 52 -0.88 5.35 8.37
C TYR A 52 -0.28 4.60 9.57
N ASP A 53 -0.59 3.29 9.68
CA ASP A 53 -0.17 2.47 10.82
C ASP A 53 1.16 1.77 10.52
N LYS A 54 2.19 2.09 11.31
CA LYS A 54 3.52 1.51 11.15
C LYS A 54 3.68 0.13 11.80
N ASN A 55 2.67 -0.35 12.53
CA ASN A 55 2.74 -1.61 13.25
C ASN A 55 2.44 -2.79 12.31
N ARG A 56 3.40 -3.69 12.14
CA ARG A 56 3.26 -4.85 11.27
C ARG A 56 2.15 -5.81 11.73
N ASP A 57 1.90 -5.88 13.02
CA ASP A 57 0.91 -6.80 13.57
C ASP A 57 -0.53 -6.38 13.27
N ARG A 58 -0.74 -5.14 12.85
CA ARG A 58 -2.05 -4.62 12.45
C ARG A 58 -2.29 -4.68 10.95
N GLN A 59 -1.42 -5.37 10.21
CA GLN A 59 -1.57 -5.56 8.78
C GLN A 59 -2.24 -6.91 8.53
N SER A 60 -3.55 -7.00 8.79
CA SER A 60 -4.30 -8.26 8.77
C SER A 60 -4.22 -8.99 7.42
N TRP A 61 -4.12 -8.26 6.32
CA TRP A 61 -3.97 -8.84 4.99
C TRP A 61 -2.70 -9.68 4.83
N ALA A 62 -1.70 -9.43 5.68
CA ALA A 62 -0.40 -10.11 5.62
C ALA A 62 -0.37 -11.42 6.38
N THR A 63 -1.42 -11.75 7.14
CA THR A 63 -1.43 -12.92 8.02
C THR A 63 -2.15 -14.14 7.45
N ARG A 64 -2.51 -14.12 6.17
CA ARG A 64 -3.19 -15.25 5.52
C ARG A 64 -2.29 -16.48 5.48
N LYS A 65 -2.83 -17.62 5.93
CA LYS A 65 -2.11 -18.90 6.03
C LYS A 65 -1.58 -19.44 4.70
N LEU A 66 -2.19 -19.04 3.59
CA LEU A 66 -1.82 -19.52 2.26
C LEU A 66 -0.58 -18.81 1.67
N ILE A 67 -0.08 -17.78 2.35
CA ILE A 67 1.06 -17.01 1.88
C ILE A 67 2.35 -17.62 2.42
N LYS A 68 3.23 -18.06 1.51
CA LYS A 68 4.49 -18.72 1.86
C LYS A 68 5.63 -17.76 2.24
N TYR A 69 5.43 -16.46 2.10
CA TYR A 69 6.43 -15.44 2.40
C TYR A 69 5.81 -14.32 3.23
N SER A 70 6.62 -13.62 4.00
CA SER A 70 6.14 -12.54 4.86
C SER A 70 5.95 -11.26 4.07
N ARG A 71 4.73 -10.76 3.98
CA ARG A 71 4.41 -9.46 3.35
C ARG A 71 4.77 -8.28 4.24
N THR A 72 5.16 -8.52 5.47
CA THR A 72 5.55 -7.48 6.43
C THR A 72 7.02 -7.60 6.84
N GLU A 73 7.84 -8.20 5.98
CA GLU A 73 9.27 -8.37 6.24
C GLU A 73 10.03 -7.06 6.14
N TYR A 74 9.65 -6.22 5.20
CA TYR A 74 10.24 -4.89 4.99
C TYR A 74 9.20 -3.81 5.13
N ARG A 75 9.63 -2.66 5.62
CA ARG A 75 8.76 -1.49 5.76
C ARG A 75 9.48 -0.26 5.19
N PHE A 76 8.85 0.37 4.20
CA PHE A 76 9.29 1.66 3.68
C PHE A 76 8.52 2.77 4.38
N THR A 77 9.23 3.81 4.79
CA THR A 77 8.61 5.06 5.23
C THR A 77 8.51 5.97 4.01
N VAL A 78 7.31 6.39 3.69
CA VAL A 78 7.01 7.20 2.51
C VAL A 78 6.54 8.58 2.95
N GLU A 79 7.15 9.63 2.40
CA GLU A 79 6.70 11.00 2.64
C GLU A 79 6.07 11.55 1.39
N ILE A 80 4.76 11.77 1.43
CA ILE A 80 3.99 12.33 0.32
C ILE A 80 4.02 13.86 0.44
N PRO A 81 4.54 14.58 -0.57
CA PRO A 81 4.52 16.04 -0.53
C PRO A 81 3.10 16.60 -0.46
N GLU A 82 2.92 17.71 0.20
CA GLU A 82 1.60 18.34 0.39
C GLU A 82 0.84 18.53 -0.92
N LYS A 83 1.52 18.95 -1.98
CA LYS A 83 0.91 19.14 -3.30
C LYS A 83 0.35 17.86 -3.93
N GLU A 84 0.76 16.70 -3.43
CA GLU A 84 0.35 15.39 -3.97
C GLU A 84 -0.66 14.66 -3.06
N VAL A 85 -1.01 15.25 -1.92
CA VAL A 85 -1.93 14.63 -0.94
C VAL A 85 -3.31 14.39 -1.53
N SER A 86 -3.71 15.20 -2.52
CA SER A 86 -4.99 15.01 -3.22
C SER A 86 -5.09 13.70 -3.99
N GLN A 87 -3.95 13.03 -4.23
CA GLN A 87 -3.91 11.72 -4.87
C GLN A 87 -4.07 10.55 -3.89
N LEU A 88 -4.23 10.85 -2.59
CA LEU A 88 -4.52 9.84 -1.57
C LEU A 88 -6.02 9.63 -1.44
N TYR A 89 -6.44 8.39 -1.53
CA TYR A 89 -7.86 8.00 -1.46
C TYR A 89 -8.07 7.05 -0.29
N ASP A 90 -8.98 7.44 0.61
CA ASP A 90 -9.44 6.51 1.65
C ASP A 90 -10.55 5.62 1.09
N ARG A 91 -11.12 4.76 1.95
CA ARG A 91 -12.18 3.83 1.57
C ARG A 91 -13.36 4.54 0.86
N ASP A 92 -13.88 5.58 1.48
CA ASP A 92 -15.10 6.23 0.99
C ASP A 92 -14.85 7.00 -0.31
N ARG A 93 -13.75 7.72 -0.37
CA ARG A 93 -13.39 8.48 -1.56
C ARG A 93 -13.09 7.55 -2.74
N LEU A 94 -12.44 6.42 -2.49
CA LEU A 94 -12.14 5.45 -3.53
C LEU A 94 -13.44 4.81 -4.06
N ALA A 95 -14.37 4.49 -3.17
CA ALA A 95 -15.65 3.90 -3.56
C ALA A 95 -16.50 4.86 -4.42
N GLU A 96 -16.38 6.16 -4.19
CA GLU A 96 -17.03 7.17 -5.03
C GLU A 96 -16.45 7.20 -6.44
N GLU A 97 -15.12 7.06 -6.55
CA GLU A 97 -14.42 7.07 -7.84
C GLU A 97 -14.58 5.75 -8.59
N ILE A 98 -14.45 4.63 -7.88
CA ILE A 98 -14.49 3.29 -8.46
C ILE A 98 -15.41 2.41 -7.63
N PRO A 99 -16.61 2.08 -8.13
CA PRO A 99 -17.56 1.23 -7.40
C PRO A 99 -16.99 -0.15 -7.07
N GLY A 100 -17.40 -0.70 -5.93
CA GLY A 100 -17.00 -2.03 -5.49
C GLY A 100 -15.68 -2.09 -4.72
N THR A 101 -14.94 -0.98 -4.65
CA THR A 101 -13.63 -0.97 -3.97
C THR A 101 -13.74 -0.98 -2.44
N GLU A 102 -14.90 -0.64 -1.88
CA GLU A 102 -15.13 -0.73 -0.44
C GLU A 102 -14.88 -2.14 0.11
N ARG A 103 -15.05 -3.16 -0.70
CA ARG A 103 -14.79 -4.56 -0.32
C ARG A 103 -13.32 -4.83 0.00
N LEU A 104 -12.42 -4.00 -0.54
CA LEU A 104 -10.98 -4.15 -0.29
C LEU A 104 -10.62 -3.76 1.15
N PHE A 105 -11.49 -3.01 1.81
CA PHE A 105 -11.30 -2.53 3.18
C PHE A 105 -12.19 -3.28 4.18
N ASP A 106 -13.40 -3.63 3.76
CA ASP A 106 -14.40 -4.22 4.65
C ASP A 106 -14.00 -5.60 5.15
N GLY A 107 -14.15 -5.81 6.46
CA GLY A 107 -13.82 -7.09 7.08
C GLY A 107 -12.35 -7.26 7.45
N TRP A 108 -11.50 -6.28 7.17
CA TRP A 108 -10.08 -6.33 7.51
C TRP A 108 -9.78 -5.44 8.70
N ALA A 109 -9.32 -6.03 9.81
CA ALA A 109 -8.89 -5.27 10.97
C ALA A 109 -7.72 -4.35 10.59
N GLY A 110 -7.78 -3.09 11.01
CA GLY A 110 -6.76 -2.09 10.69
C GLY A 110 -6.98 -1.35 9.38
N SER A 111 -8.01 -1.72 8.62
CA SER A 111 -8.27 -1.11 7.31
C SER A 111 -8.66 0.38 7.38
N GLU A 112 -9.08 0.86 8.53
CA GLU A 112 -9.36 2.28 8.75
C GLU A 112 -8.13 3.17 8.56
N ASN A 113 -6.95 2.58 8.60
CA ASN A 113 -5.69 3.29 8.39
C ASN A 113 -5.14 3.14 6.96
N TRP A 114 -5.82 2.37 6.11
CA TRP A 114 -5.34 2.13 4.76
C TRP A 114 -5.79 3.24 3.80
N VAL A 115 -4.89 3.59 2.90
CA VAL A 115 -5.18 4.53 1.81
C VAL A 115 -4.50 4.02 0.54
N VAL A 116 -4.96 4.49 -0.61
CA VAL A 116 -4.31 4.21 -1.88
C VAL A 116 -3.88 5.53 -2.52
N TYR A 117 -2.67 5.51 -3.05
CA TYR A 117 -2.14 6.63 -3.82
C TYR A 117 -2.39 6.39 -5.30
N ARG A 118 -3.01 7.35 -5.96
CA ARG A 118 -3.29 7.28 -7.40
C ARG A 118 -2.06 7.73 -8.17
N GLY A 119 -1.37 6.78 -8.79
CA GLY A 119 -0.17 7.04 -9.57
C GLY A 119 1.03 6.27 -9.06
N LYS A 120 2.20 6.63 -9.56
CA LYS A 120 3.47 6.02 -9.16
C LYS A 120 4.10 6.83 -8.05
N ILE A 121 4.63 6.16 -7.03
CA ILE A 121 5.35 6.80 -5.93
C ILE A 121 6.83 6.76 -6.27
N PRO A 122 7.45 7.93 -6.57
CA PRO A 122 8.87 7.95 -6.93
C PRO A 122 9.78 7.48 -5.79
N LYS A 123 10.90 6.91 -6.12
CA LYS A 123 11.86 6.40 -5.12
C LYS A 123 12.37 7.47 -4.15
N TYR A 124 12.44 8.71 -4.57
CA TYR A 124 12.94 9.77 -3.69
C TYR A 124 11.93 10.23 -2.63
N TRP A 125 10.69 9.75 -2.67
CA TRP A 125 9.73 9.91 -1.58
C TRP A 125 9.89 8.82 -0.51
N LEU A 126 10.70 7.79 -0.78
CA LEU A 126 11.02 6.75 0.18
C LEU A 126 12.17 7.26 1.04
N LYS A 127 11.91 7.46 2.34
CA LYS A 127 12.85 8.11 3.25
C LYS A 127 13.58 7.16 4.17
N LYS A 128 13.04 5.96 4.37
CA LYS A 128 13.62 4.98 5.27
C LYS A 128 13.19 3.58 4.84
N LEU A 129 14.12 2.63 4.95
CA LEU A 129 13.85 1.22 4.72
C LEU A 129 14.26 0.45 5.96
N GLU A 130 13.37 -0.42 6.43
CA GLU A 130 13.63 -1.24 7.61
C GLU A 130 13.30 -2.70 7.31
N HIS A 131 14.08 -3.60 7.91
CA HIS A 131 13.90 -5.04 7.85
C HIS A 131 13.50 -5.55 9.22
N TRP A 132 12.49 -6.43 9.28
CA TRP A 132 12.05 -7.02 10.54
C TRP A 132 13.00 -8.15 10.96
N ASN A 133 13.59 -8.02 12.14
CA ASN A 133 14.41 -9.06 12.74
C ASN A 133 13.52 -9.95 13.62
N LYS A 134 13.25 -11.15 13.15
CA LYS A 134 12.37 -12.10 13.85
C LYS A 134 12.90 -12.55 15.20
N GLU A 135 14.21 -12.70 15.32
CA GLU A 135 14.83 -13.16 16.56
C GLU A 135 14.76 -12.10 17.66
N LYS A 136 15.04 -10.86 17.30
CA LYS A 136 15.06 -9.75 18.25
C LYS A 136 13.70 -9.06 18.38
N GLN A 137 12.74 -9.38 17.52
CA GLN A 137 11.40 -8.76 17.49
C GLN A 137 11.46 -7.24 17.39
N LEU A 138 12.31 -6.75 16.47
CA LEU A 138 12.45 -5.31 16.24
C LEU A 138 12.79 -5.03 14.77
N TRP A 139 12.58 -3.77 14.38
CA TRP A 139 12.96 -3.27 13.07
C TRP A 139 14.43 -2.83 13.06
N GLU A 140 15.14 -3.17 12.01
CA GLU A 140 16.52 -2.74 11.80
C GLU A 140 16.60 -1.95 10.50
N GLU A 141 17.23 -0.78 10.56
CA GLU A 141 17.37 0.07 9.38
C GLU A 141 18.30 -0.57 8.37
N VAL A 142 17.89 -0.52 7.10
CA VAL A 142 18.63 -1.06 5.96
C VAL A 142 18.96 0.09 5.01
N LYS A 143 20.09 -0.03 4.32
CA LYS A 143 20.53 1.00 3.37
C LYS A 143 19.47 1.16 2.26
N LEU A 144 19.00 2.40 2.11
CA LEU A 144 17.97 2.72 1.14
C LEU A 144 18.56 2.94 -0.26
N ARG A 145 19.78 3.46 -0.34
CA ARG A 145 20.44 3.76 -1.62
C ARG A 145 21.92 3.40 -1.64
#